data_2a7af01ed32fdf88ca5a807001ac1a7e
#
_entry.id   2a7af01ed32fdf88ca5a807001ac1a7e
#
_cell.length_a   1.000
_cell.length_b   1.000
_cell.length_c   1.000
_cell.angle_alpha   90.00
_cell.angle_beta   90.00
_cell.angle_gamma   90.00
#
_symmetry.space_group_name_H-M   'P 1'
#
loop_
_entity.id
_entity.type
_entity.pdbx_description
1 polymer ?
#
loop_
_entity_poly.entity_id
_entity_poly.type
_entity_poly.pdbx_seq_one_letter_code
_entity_poly.pdbx_strand_id
1 'polypeptide(L)'
;MPDLSVNLCGVTLKNPIVAASGTFGFGREFEDYYDLSEIGAICVKGLTVAPRQGNPPPRIAETPSGMLNSVGLQNPGVDAFCEREMPHLKNCGTKIIANISGNTPEEFQILAEKVTAAGVDLIEVNISCPNIHCGGAAFGMHTDTTEAATRAAKAGAGVPVIVKLSPNVTDICEIARAAEAAGADGLSLINTLLGMRIDLRRRRPLLKNTTG
;
A
#
# COMPACT_ATOMS: atom_id res chain seq x y z
N MET A 1 18.36 6.21 27.17
CA MET A 1 18.48 5.74 25.77
C MET A 1 18.24 6.94 24.88
N PRO A 2 18.82 7.03 23.69
CA PRO A 2 18.53 8.12 22.76
C PRO A 2 17.03 8.11 22.39
N ASP A 3 16.46 9.29 22.21
CA ASP A 3 15.12 9.44 21.67
C ASP A 3 15.16 9.13 20.17
N LEU A 4 14.41 8.13 19.72
CA LEU A 4 14.28 7.71 18.32
C LEU A 4 12.95 8.15 17.70
N SER A 5 12.14 8.90 18.45
CA SER A 5 10.83 9.34 17.96
C SER A 5 10.97 10.24 16.73
N VAL A 6 10.03 10.08 15.78
CA VAL A 6 9.95 10.91 14.58
C VAL A 6 8.51 11.36 14.37
N ASN A 7 8.34 12.53 13.75
CA ASN A 7 7.03 13.00 13.33
C ASN A 7 6.81 12.68 11.85
N LEU A 8 5.76 11.91 11.55
CA LEU A 8 5.33 11.63 10.19
C LEU A 8 3.97 12.30 9.95
N CYS A 9 3.96 13.39 9.20
CA CYS A 9 2.73 14.13 8.84
C CYS A 9 1.85 14.48 10.07
N GLY A 10 2.46 14.87 11.19
CA GLY A 10 1.74 15.21 12.44
C GLY A 10 1.53 14.03 13.40
N VAL A 11 1.79 12.80 12.97
CA VAL A 11 1.71 11.60 13.83
C VAL A 11 3.09 11.25 14.36
N THR A 12 3.21 11.18 15.70
CA THR A 12 4.46 10.77 16.35
C THR A 12 4.60 9.26 16.34
N LEU A 13 5.67 8.77 15.70
CA LEU A 13 6.12 7.38 15.76
C LEU A 13 7.21 7.26 16.81
N LYS A 14 7.25 6.18 17.59
CA LYS A 14 8.28 5.98 18.63
C LYS A 14 9.69 5.76 18.08
N ASN A 15 9.80 5.34 16.81
CA ASN A 15 11.03 5.21 16.04
C ASN A 15 10.70 5.26 14.55
N PRO A 16 11.69 5.45 13.64
CA PRO A 16 11.46 5.62 12.21
C PRO A 16 11.16 4.32 11.46
N ILE A 17 11.07 3.17 12.13
CA ILE A 17 10.85 1.88 11.47
C ILE A 17 9.36 1.70 11.17
N VAL A 18 9.06 1.49 9.90
CA VAL A 18 7.71 1.19 9.40
C VAL A 18 7.73 -0.14 8.65
N ALA A 19 6.94 -1.11 9.11
CA ALA A 19 6.74 -2.35 8.37
C ALA A 19 5.94 -2.06 7.09
N ALA A 20 6.54 -2.36 5.92
CA ALA A 20 5.95 -1.97 4.63
C ALA A 20 4.74 -2.83 4.25
N SER A 21 3.73 -2.21 3.62
CA SER A 21 2.57 -2.90 3.08
C SER A 21 2.96 -4.00 2.09
N GLY A 22 2.28 -5.14 2.20
CA GLY A 22 2.49 -6.30 1.34
C GLY A 22 3.58 -7.26 1.80
N THR A 23 4.41 -6.87 2.78
CA THR A 23 5.48 -7.71 3.34
C THR A 23 5.18 -8.17 4.77
N PHE A 24 4.20 -7.57 5.42
CA PHE A 24 3.93 -7.74 6.84
C PHE A 24 2.49 -8.18 7.16
N GLY A 25 1.65 -8.38 6.15
CA GLY A 25 0.24 -8.76 6.33
C GLY A 25 -0.51 -7.76 7.22
N PHE A 26 -1.08 -8.26 8.31
CA PHE A 26 -1.68 -7.47 9.39
C PHE A 26 -0.88 -7.59 10.71
N GLY A 27 0.35 -8.10 10.65
CA GLY A 27 1.25 -8.21 11.78
C GLY A 27 1.15 -9.51 12.57
N ARG A 28 0.02 -10.20 12.57
CA ARG A 28 -0.23 -11.40 13.40
C ARG A 28 0.82 -12.49 13.26
N GLU A 29 1.29 -12.72 12.03
CA GLU A 29 2.30 -13.75 11.72
C GLU A 29 3.68 -13.44 12.32
N PHE A 30 3.89 -12.20 12.77
CA PHE A 30 5.16 -11.73 13.33
C PHE A 30 5.15 -11.66 14.86
N GLU A 31 4.00 -11.76 15.51
CA GLU A 31 3.87 -11.71 16.97
C GLU A 31 4.60 -12.87 17.67
N ASP A 32 4.78 -13.99 16.98
CA ASP A 32 5.54 -15.13 17.49
C ASP A 32 7.06 -14.86 17.54
N TYR A 33 7.55 -13.79 16.87
CA TYR A 33 8.97 -13.48 16.76
C TYR A 33 9.38 -12.28 17.61
N TYR A 34 8.51 -11.26 17.75
CA TYR A 34 8.76 -10.07 18.54
C TYR A 34 7.48 -9.29 18.85
N ASP A 35 7.55 -8.44 19.86
CA ASP A 35 6.45 -7.54 20.21
C ASP A 35 6.27 -6.46 19.14
N LEU A 36 5.10 -6.40 18.52
CA LEU A 36 4.79 -5.40 17.49
C LEU A 36 4.89 -3.98 18.00
N SER A 37 4.81 -3.79 19.32
CA SER A 37 5.02 -2.48 19.93
C SER A 37 6.45 -1.96 19.76
N GLU A 38 7.43 -2.77 19.37
CA GLU A 38 8.82 -2.33 19.16
C GLU A 38 9.02 -1.50 17.91
N ILE A 39 8.15 -1.63 16.90
CA ILE A 39 8.24 -0.86 15.64
C ILE A 39 7.39 0.42 15.70
N GLY A 40 7.80 1.43 14.92
CA GLY A 40 7.15 2.74 14.89
C GLY A 40 5.75 2.70 14.29
N ALA A 41 5.57 1.95 13.20
CA ALA A 41 4.25 1.76 12.57
C ALA A 41 4.18 0.45 11.75
N ILE A 42 2.96 -0.05 11.57
CA ILE A 42 2.62 -1.11 10.63
C ILE A 42 1.81 -0.51 9.49
N CYS A 43 2.34 -0.57 8.26
CA CYS A 43 1.55 -0.32 7.06
C CYS A 43 0.91 -1.65 6.63
N VAL A 44 -0.40 -1.77 6.85
CA VAL A 44 -1.12 -3.04 6.65
C VAL A 44 -1.22 -3.42 5.17
N LYS A 45 -1.59 -4.66 4.89
CA LYS A 45 -1.85 -5.14 3.54
C LYS A 45 -2.85 -4.23 2.82
N GLY A 46 -2.56 -3.90 1.55
CA GLY A 46 -3.41 -3.06 0.74
C GLY A 46 -4.85 -3.57 0.68
N LEU A 47 -5.78 -2.68 1.01
CA LEU A 47 -7.21 -2.94 1.15
C LEU A 47 -7.97 -2.45 -0.09
N THR A 48 -8.95 -3.22 -0.51
CA THR A 48 -9.92 -2.85 -1.55
C THR A 48 -11.33 -2.84 -0.98
N VAL A 49 -12.28 -2.20 -1.65
CA VAL A 49 -13.69 -2.18 -1.21
C VAL A 49 -14.22 -3.60 -1.07
N ALA A 50 -14.11 -4.40 -2.13
CA ALA A 50 -14.46 -5.82 -2.10
C ALA A 50 -13.21 -6.69 -1.84
N PRO A 51 -13.35 -7.90 -1.27
CA PRO A 51 -12.24 -8.82 -1.09
C PRO A 51 -11.65 -9.28 -2.44
N ARG A 52 -10.32 -9.53 -2.48
CA ARG A 52 -9.62 -10.07 -3.64
C ARG A 52 -8.88 -11.34 -3.30
N GLN A 53 -9.07 -12.38 -4.13
CA GLN A 53 -8.37 -13.66 -3.99
C GLN A 53 -6.91 -13.62 -4.46
N GLY A 54 -6.55 -12.56 -5.21
CA GLY A 54 -5.25 -12.45 -5.86
C GLY A 54 -5.13 -13.35 -7.09
N ASN A 55 -3.91 -13.39 -7.63
CA ASN A 55 -3.60 -14.17 -8.83
C ASN A 55 -3.36 -15.65 -8.51
N PRO A 56 -3.63 -16.56 -9.46
CA PRO A 56 -3.31 -17.98 -9.28
C PRO A 56 -1.79 -18.22 -9.29
N PRO A 57 -1.29 -19.25 -8.54
CA PRO A 57 0.10 -19.64 -8.56
C PRO A 57 0.57 -20.20 -9.93
N PRO A 58 1.90 -20.15 -10.22
CA PRO A 58 2.96 -19.54 -9.43
C PRO A 58 2.94 -18.02 -9.52
N ARG A 59 2.97 -17.37 -8.37
CA ARG A 59 2.88 -15.90 -8.26
C ARG A 59 4.05 -15.25 -7.51
N ILE A 60 5.02 -16.07 -7.12
CA ILE A 60 6.30 -15.66 -6.53
C ILE A 60 7.40 -16.45 -7.21
N ALA A 61 8.53 -15.80 -7.51
CA ALA A 61 9.72 -16.44 -8.05
C ALA A 61 10.99 -15.73 -7.58
N GLU A 62 11.93 -16.48 -7.04
CA GLU A 62 13.24 -15.95 -6.64
C GLU A 62 14.10 -15.58 -7.85
N THR A 63 14.93 -14.58 -7.67
CA THR A 63 15.96 -14.13 -8.60
C THR A 63 17.30 -14.04 -7.89
N PRO A 64 18.45 -13.92 -8.58
CA PRO A 64 19.76 -13.83 -7.93
C PRO A 64 19.90 -12.69 -6.92
N SER A 65 19.14 -11.59 -7.10
CA SER A 65 19.27 -10.39 -6.27
C SER A 65 17.92 -9.93 -5.66
N GLY A 66 16.91 -10.80 -5.63
CA GLY A 66 15.62 -10.43 -5.11
C GLY A 66 14.50 -11.41 -5.44
N MET A 67 13.30 -10.91 -5.53
CA MET A 67 12.11 -11.72 -5.75
C MET A 67 11.15 -11.01 -6.73
N LEU A 68 10.59 -11.74 -7.66
CA LEU A 68 9.44 -11.32 -8.45
C LEU A 68 8.16 -11.77 -7.76
N ASN A 69 7.17 -10.90 -7.72
CA ASN A 69 5.85 -11.25 -7.22
C ASN A 69 4.74 -10.70 -8.10
N SER A 70 3.70 -11.50 -8.27
CA SER A 70 2.42 -11.10 -8.87
C SER A 70 1.26 -11.58 -7.99
N VAL A 71 1.30 -11.25 -6.70
CA VAL A 71 0.30 -11.69 -5.70
C VAL A 71 -1.11 -11.23 -6.08
N GLY A 72 -1.25 -10.10 -6.77
CA GLY A 72 -2.54 -9.61 -7.27
C GLY A 72 -3.41 -8.99 -6.18
N LEU A 73 -2.77 -8.29 -5.23
CA LEU A 73 -3.44 -7.53 -4.17
C LEU A 73 -4.45 -8.38 -3.35
N GLN A 74 -4.10 -9.64 -3.06
CA GLN A 74 -4.92 -10.49 -2.21
C GLN A 74 -5.18 -9.82 -0.86
N ASN A 75 -6.45 -9.63 -0.52
CA ASN A 75 -6.86 -9.01 0.74
C ASN A 75 -8.32 -9.35 1.08
N PRO A 76 -8.74 -9.26 2.35
CA PRO A 76 -10.09 -9.64 2.79
C PRO A 76 -11.16 -8.59 2.49
N GLY A 77 -10.80 -7.43 1.93
CA GLY A 77 -11.66 -6.26 1.81
C GLY A 77 -11.65 -5.37 3.06
N VAL A 78 -12.04 -4.10 2.88
CA VAL A 78 -11.97 -3.10 3.96
C VAL A 78 -12.89 -3.41 5.13
N ASP A 79 -14.08 -3.96 4.87
CA ASP A 79 -15.04 -4.25 5.94
C ASP A 79 -14.51 -5.34 6.88
N ALA A 80 -14.00 -6.43 6.33
CA ALA A 80 -13.39 -7.50 7.12
C ALA A 80 -12.15 -7.02 7.89
N PHE A 81 -11.35 -6.11 7.31
CA PHE A 81 -10.24 -5.47 8.01
C PHE A 81 -10.74 -4.67 9.22
N CYS A 82 -11.72 -3.81 9.03
CA CYS A 82 -12.28 -2.98 10.11
C CYS A 82 -12.88 -3.81 11.24
N GLU A 83 -13.57 -4.90 10.91
CA GLU A 83 -14.25 -5.75 11.86
C GLU A 83 -13.33 -6.73 12.62
N ARG A 84 -12.33 -7.27 11.94
CA ARG A 84 -11.53 -8.40 12.46
C ARG A 84 -10.11 -8.02 12.86
N GLU A 85 -9.45 -7.16 12.05
CA GLU A 85 -8.04 -6.86 12.25
C GLU A 85 -7.83 -5.60 13.11
N MET A 86 -8.59 -4.54 12.87
CA MET A 86 -8.44 -3.29 13.62
C MET A 86 -8.62 -3.42 15.14
N PRO A 87 -9.58 -4.20 15.68
CA PRO A 87 -9.68 -4.38 17.13
C PRO A 87 -8.42 -4.97 17.76
N HIS A 88 -7.74 -5.88 17.05
CA HIS A 88 -6.47 -6.43 17.48
C HIS A 88 -5.33 -5.41 17.36
N LEU A 89 -5.18 -4.80 16.19
CA LEU A 89 -4.10 -3.85 15.89
C LEU A 89 -4.08 -2.64 16.85
N LYS A 90 -5.24 -2.17 17.28
CA LYS A 90 -5.36 -1.08 18.28
C LYS A 90 -4.68 -1.40 19.61
N ASN A 91 -4.52 -2.67 19.94
CA ASN A 91 -3.90 -3.13 21.19
C ASN A 91 -2.42 -3.47 21.04
N CYS A 92 -1.86 -3.43 19.83
CA CYS A 92 -0.45 -3.79 19.57
C CYS A 92 0.56 -2.70 19.99
N GLY A 93 0.11 -1.52 20.45
CA GLY A 93 1.00 -0.47 20.94
C GLY A 93 1.90 0.19 19.89
N THR A 94 1.57 0.04 18.60
CA THR A 94 2.24 0.68 17.46
C THR A 94 1.24 1.50 16.64
N LYS A 95 1.74 2.36 15.74
CA LYS A 95 0.90 3.15 14.84
C LYS A 95 0.44 2.33 13.63
N ILE A 96 -0.79 2.54 13.18
CA ILE A 96 -1.40 1.80 12.09
C ILE A 96 -1.58 2.71 10.87
N ILE A 97 -0.95 2.31 9.76
CA ILE A 97 -1.08 2.96 8.46
C ILE A 97 -1.94 2.05 7.58
N ALA A 98 -3.12 2.52 7.17
CA ALA A 98 -3.96 1.75 6.24
C ALA A 98 -3.51 1.98 4.79
N ASN A 99 -2.97 0.95 4.13
CA ASN A 99 -2.76 1.01 2.69
C ASN A 99 -4.08 0.76 1.96
N ILE A 100 -4.51 1.70 1.12
CA ILE A 100 -5.77 1.61 0.37
C ILE A 100 -5.53 1.61 -1.14
N SER A 101 -6.34 0.83 -1.86
CA SER A 101 -6.21 0.61 -3.30
C SER A 101 -7.59 0.59 -3.95
N GLY A 102 -7.92 1.64 -4.70
CA GLY A 102 -9.15 1.75 -5.48
C GLY A 102 -8.93 1.51 -6.98
N ASN A 103 -10.00 1.18 -7.69
CA ASN A 103 -10.04 1.12 -9.17
C ASN A 103 -10.67 2.39 -9.75
N THR A 104 -11.32 3.21 -8.93
CA THR A 104 -11.89 4.51 -9.29
C THR A 104 -11.60 5.52 -8.17
N PRO A 105 -11.65 6.84 -8.43
CA PRO A 105 -11.53 7.85 -7.40
C PRO A 105 -12.53 7.66 -6.25
N GLU A 106 -13.78 7.29 -6.56
CA GLU A 106 -14.84 7.09 -5.55
C GLU A 106 -14.48 5.94 -4.60
N GLU A 107 -13.86 4.87 -5.10
CA GLU A 107 -13.40 3.77 -4.24
C GLU A 107 -12.31 4.24 -3.26
N PHE A 108 -11.41 5.14 -3.67
CA PHE A 108 -10.42 5.71 -2.75
C PHE A 108 -11.06 6.54 -1.65
N GLN A 109 -12.11 7.32 -1.97
CA GLN A 109 -12.87 8.07 -0.98
C GLN A 109 -13.56 7.13 0.02
N ILE A 110 -14.32 6.13 -0.48
CA ILE A 110 -15.02 5.14 0.37
C ILE A 110 -14.05 4.41 1.29
N LEU A 111 -12.90 4.00 0.76
CA LEU A 111 -11.86 3.32 1.55
C LEU A 111 -11.33 4.24 2.65
N ALA A 112 -11.01 5.50 2.32
CA ALA A 112 -10.49 6.48 3.28
C ALA A 112 -11.49 6.76 4.41
N GLU A 113 -12.79 6.91 4.09
CA GLU A 113 -13.87 7.08 5.07
C GLU A 113 -13.94 5.89 6.05
N LYS A 114 -13.95 4.66 5.50
CA LYS A 114 -14.07 3.44 6.31
C LYS A 114 -12.87 3.22 7.24
N VAL A 115 -11.64 3.37 6.73
CA VAL A 115 -10.44 3.15 7.58
C VAL A 115 -10.27 4.28 8.59
N THR A 116 -10.66 5.53 8.26
CA THR A 116 -10.71 6.64 9.21
C THR A 116 -11.68 6.32 10.36
N ALA A 117 -12.90 5.90 10.03
CA ALA A 117 -13.90 5.51 11.04
C ALA A 117 -13.43 4.33 11.90
N ALA A 118 -12.65 3.41 11.34
CA ALA A 118 -12.04 2.31 12.07
C ALA A 118 -10.93 2.77 13.02
N GLY A 119 -10.39 3.98 12.88
CA GLY A 119 -9.44 4.61 13.79
C GLY A 119 -7.98 4.26 13.49
N VAL A 120 -7.59 4.21 12.22
CA VAL A 120 -6.18 4.16 11.80
C VAL A 120 -5.49 5.50 12.08
N ASP A 121 -4.16 5.51 12.18
CA ASP A 121 -3.39 6.73 12.45
C ASP A 121 -3.04 7.51 11.17
N LEU A 122 -2.79 6.81 10.06
CA LEU A 122 -2.51 7.38 8.73
C LEU A 122 -3.12 6.52 7.62
N ILE A 123 -3.24 7.11 6.44
CA ILE A 123 -3.63 6.40 5.21
C ILE A 123 -2.48 6.45 4.21
N GLU A 124 -2.10 5.30 3.63
CA GLU A 124 -1.20 5.20 2.48
C GLU A 124 -2.02 4.90 1.22
N VAL A 125 -2.09 5.85 0.29
CA VAL A 125 -2.79 5.70 -0.99
C VAL A 125 -1.88 4.98 -1.97
N ASN A 126 -2.24 3.77 -2.37
CA ASN A 126 -1.49 2.97 -3.33
C ASN A 126 -1.99 3.26 -4.76
N ILE A 127 -1.30 4.16 -5.47
CA ILE A 127 -1.62 4.55 -6.84
C ILE A 127 -1.11 3.57 -7.91
N SER A 128 -0.53 2.44 -7.53
CA SER A 128 -0.08 1.40 -8.48
C SER A 128 -1.21 0.44 -8.91
N CYS A 129 -2.46 0.67 -8.47
CA CYS A 129 -3.63 -0.08 -8.93
C CYS A 129 -4.10 0.36 -10.31
N PRO A 130 -4.61 -0.59 -11.11
CA PRO A 130 -5.20 -0.26 -12.42
C PRO A 130 -6.41 0.68 -12.28
N ASN A 131 -6.45 1.72 -13.11
CA ASN A 131 -7.61 2.60 -13.28
C ASN A 131 -8.51 2.04 -14.37
N ILE A 132 -9.72 1.60 -14.03
CA ILE A 132 -10.66 1.03 -14.98
C ILE A 132 -11.16 2.05 -16.01
N HIS A 133 -11.19 3.33 -15.68
CA HIS A 133 -11.59 4.39 -16.61
C HIS A 133 -10.52 4.75 -17.62
N CYS A 134 -9.23 4.40 -17.36
CA CYS A 134 -8.10 4.65 -18.24
C CYS A 134 -7.55 3.36 -18.87
N GLY A 135 -8.43 2.41 -19.18
CA GLY A 135 -8.02 1.18 -19.87
C GLY A 135 -7.11 0.24 -19.07
N GLY A 136 -7.12 0.37 -17.73
CA GLY A 136 -6.33 -0.48 -16.84
C GLY A 136 -4.92 0.04 -16.55
N ALA A 137 -4.52 1.21 -17.04
CA ALA A 137 -3.28 1.87 -16.64
C ALA A 137 -3.31 2.20 -15.14
N ALA A 138 -2.18 2.08 -14.44
CA ALA A 138 -2.13 2.41 -13.02
C ALA A 138 -2.32 3.93 -12.79
N PHE A 139 -3.02 4.29 -11.71
CA PHE A 139 -3.26 5.70 -11.36
C PHE A 139 -1.97 6.52 -11.29
N GLY A 140 -0.90 5.95 -10.77
CA GLY A 140 0.40 6.59 -10.61
C GLY A 140 1.25 6.67 -11.88
N MET A 141 0.71 6.40 -13.05
CA MET A 141 1.43 6.57 -14.33
C MET A 141 1.26 7.96 -14.93
N HIS A 142 0.23 8.71 -14.54
CA HIS A 142 -0.09 10.03 -15.06
C HIS A 142 -0.43 10.99 -13.93
N THR A 143 -0.13 12.27 -14.09
CA THR A 143 -0.34 13.31 -13.08
C THR A 143 -1.81 13.52 -12.76
N ASP A 144 -2.67 13.59 -13.77
CA ASP A 144 -4.12 13.80 -13.65
C ASP A 144 -4.81 12.67 -12.86
N THR A 145 -4.47 11.41 -13.13
CA THR A 145 -5.02 10.26 -12.41
C THR A 145 -4.47 10.16 -10.98
N THR A 146 -3.20 10.52 -10.77
CA THR A 146 -2.60 10.65 -9.43
C THR A 146 -3.34 11.71 -8.61
N GLU A 147 -3.58 12.90 -9.18
CA GLU A 147 -4.34 13.96 -8.53
C GLU A 147 -5.76 13.51 -8.18
N ALA A 148 -6.47 12.88 -9.13
CA ALA A 148 -7.84 12.43 -8.90
C ALA A 148 -7.93 11.44 -7.73
N ALA A 149 -7.06 10.43 -7.70
CA ALA A 149 -7.01 9.45 -6.61
C ALA A 149 -6.66 10.09 -5.25
N THR A 150 -5.67 11.00 -5.26
CA THR A 150 -5.23 11.70 -4.05
C THR A 150 -6.32 12.61 -3.49
N ARG A 151 -6.96 13.43 -4.33
CA ARG A 151 -8.08 14.31 -3.91
C ARG A 151 -9.24 13.51 -3.35
N ALA A 152 -9.61 12.40 -4.00
CA ALA A 152 -10.68 11.54 -3.53
C ALA A 152 -10.37 10.91 -2.17
N ALA A 153 -9.16 10.38 -1.98
CA ALA A 153 -8.73 9.86 -0.68
C ALA A 153 -8.72 10.94 0.40
N LYS A 154 -8.22 12.16 0.09
CA LYS A 154 -8.24 13.30 1.02
C LYS A 154 -9.66 13.73 1.40
N ALA A 155 -10.60 13.66 0.47
CA ALA A 155 -11.99 14.01 0.74
C ALA A 155 -12.66 13.08 1.77
N GLY A 156 -12.28 11.79 1.79
CA GLY A 156 -12.79 10.82 2.76
C GLY A 156 -11.96 10.69 4.04
N ALA A 157 -10.73 11.23 4.06
CA ALA A 157 -9.79 11.04 5.15
C ALA A 157 -10.00 12.03 6.30
N GLY A 158 -10.07 11.52 7.53
CA GLY A 158 -9.98 12.30 8.77
C GLY A 158 -8.60 12.24 9.44
N VAL A 159 -7.63 11.60 8.79
CA VAL A 159 -6.24 11.42 9.24
C VAL A 159 -5.28 11.80 8.11
N PRO A 160 -3.97 12.01 8.38
CA PRO A 160 -3.03 12.34 7.33
C PRO A 160 -2.96 11.27 6.23
N VAL A 161 -2.76 11.73 4.99
CA VAL A 161 -2.68 10.90 3.78
C VAL A 161 -1.30 10.99 3.16
N ILE A 162 -0.62 9.86 3.05
CA ILE A 162 0.61 9.73 2.27
C ILE A 162 0.32 8.99 0.97
N VAL A 163 1.04 9.32 -0.11
CA VAL A 163 0.85 8.70 -1.43
C VAL A 163 2.06 7.84 -1.76
N LYS A 164 1.82 6.56 -2.05
CA LYS A 164 2.87 5.60 -2.42
C LYS A 164 3.12 5.63 -3.92
N LEU A 165 4.29 6.16 -4.29
CA LEU A 165 4.69 6.36 -5.68
C LEU A 165 5.12 5.06 -6.35
N SER A 166 4.81 4.96 -7.67
CA SER A 166 5.32 3.89 -8.53
C SER A 166 6.69 4.29 -9.11
N PRO A 167 7.68 3.38 -9.14
CA PRO A 167 8.94 3.62 -9.83
C PRO A 167 8.84 3.45 -11.36
N ASN A 168 7.72 2.92 -11.87
CA ASN A 168 7.55 2.53 -13.26
C ASN A 168 7.01 3.70 -14.11
N VAL A 169 7.65 4.84 -14.00
CA VAL A 169 7.32 6.10 -14.69
C VAL A 169 8.59 6.75 -15.23
N THR A 170 8.45 7.65 -16.18
CA THR A 170 9.61 8.37 -16.77
C THR A 170 10.21 9.35 -15.78
N ASP A 171 9.38 10.14 -15.08
CA ASP A 171 9.79 11.07 -14.05
C ASP A 171 8.89 10.95 -12.82
N ILE A 172 9.45 10.38 -11.75
CA ILE A 172 8.76 10.20 -10.48
C ILE A 172 8.50 11.55 -9.78
N CYS A 173 9.30 12.58 -10.08
CA CYS A 173 9.13 13.91 -9.48
C CYS A 173 7.87 14.61 -9.99
N GLU A 174 7.48 14.38 -11.24
CA GLU A 174 6.20 14.90 -11.77
C GLU A 174 5.02 14.31 -11.03
N ILE A 175 5.03 13.00 -10.81
CA ILE A 175 3.98 12.30 -10.05
C ILE A 175 3.97 12.75 -8.58
N ALA A 176 5.14 12.95 -7.98
CA ALA A 176 5.27 13.45 -6.61
C ALA A 176 4.64 14.84 -6.46
N ARG A 177 4.95 15.78 -7.39
CA ARG A 177 4.37 17.13 -7.39
C ARG A 177 2.84 17.11 -7.60
N ALA A 178 2.34 16.20 -8.43
CA ALA A 178 0.91 16.03 -8.65
C ALA A 178 0.20 15.55 -7.36
N ALA A 179 0.79 14.59 -6.65
CA ALA A 179 0.27 14.15 -5.36
C ALA A 179 0.28 15.28 -4.30
N GLU A 180 1.39 16.04 -4.23
CA GLU A 180 1.51 17.19 -3.33
C GLU A 180 0.46 18.28 -3.65
N ALA A 181 0.34 18.67 -4.93
CA ALA A 181 -0.66 19.64 -5.39
C ALA A 181 -2.11 19.20 -5.15
N ALA A 182 -2.35 17.89 -5.08
CA ALA A 182 -3.65 17.31 -4.73
C ALA A 182 -3.91 17.26 -3.23
N GLY A 183 -2.94 17.65 -2.39
CA GLY A 183 -3.07 17.77 -0.93
C GLY A 183 -2.58 16.56 -0.17
N ALA A 184 -1.69 15.74 -0.73
CA ALA A 184 -1.00 14.71 0.05
C ALA A 184 -0.19 15.34 1.18
N ASP A 185 -0.25 14.76 2.38
CA ASP A 185 0.50 15.23 3.55
C ASP A 185 1.95 14.70 3.53
N GLY A 186 2.21 13.66 2.73
CA GLY A 186 3.52 13.06 2.55
C GLY A 186 3.57 12.08 1.40
N LEU A 187 4.76 11.53 1.17
CA LEU A 187 5.03 10.55 0.11
C LEU A 187 5.70 9.31 0.70
N SER A 188 5.37 8.14 0.17
CA SER A 188 6.15 6.92 0.41
C SER A 188 6.76 6.41 -0.90
N LEU A 189 8.00 5.94 -0.83
CA LEU A 189 8.76 5.47 -1.98
C LEU A 189 9.37 4.11 -1.63
N ILE A 190 9.26 3.15 -2.47
CA ILE A 190 8.52 3.06 -3.75
C ILE A 190 7.72 1.77 -3.81
N ASN A 191 6.77 1.65 -4.75
CA ASN A 191 6.16 0.37 -5.10
C ASN A 191 7.16 -0.52 -5.85
N THR A 192 6.77 -1.73 -6.25
CA THR A 192 7.66 -2.71 -6.91
C THR A 192 8.11 -2.24 -8.29
N LEU A 193 9.37 -2.51 -8.61
CA LEU A 193 9.90 -2.44 -9.98
C LEU A 193 9.32 -3.59 -10.80
N LEU A 194 8.82 -3.29 -11.98
CA LEU A 194 8.32 -4.30 -12.90
C LEU A 194 9.48 -5.13 -13.46
N GLY A 195 9.36 -6.45 -13.39
CA GLY A 195 10.37 -7.36 -13.92
C GLY A 195 9.78 -8.63 -14.51
N MET A 196 10.62 -9.37 -15.24
CA MET A 196 10.29 -10.68 -15.80
C MET A 196 11.50 -11.62 -15.72
N ARG A 197 11.24 -12.88 -15.38
CA ARG A 197 12.22 -13.96 -15.51
C ARG A 197 11.68 -15.09 -16.38
N ILE A 198 12.47 -15.52 -17.34
CA ILE A 198 12.11 -16.56 -18.30
C ILE A 198 12.79 -17.87 -17.91
N ASP A 199 12.03 -18.96 -17.88
CA ASP A 199 12.54 -20.33 -17.88
C ASP A 199 13.03 -20.67 -19.30
N LEU A 200 14.35 -20.67 -19.49
CA LEU A 200 14.96 -20.90 -20.81
C LEU A 200 14.70 -22.32 -21.36
N ARG A 201 14.52 -23.32 -20.48
CA ARG A 201 14.23 -24.69 -20.91
C ARG A 201 12.79 -24.82 -21.39
N ARG A 202 11.85 -24.22 -20.66
CA ARG A 202 10.42 -24.26 -20.98
C ARG A 202 9.97 -23.13 -21.91
N ARG A 203 10.84 -22.15 -22.15
CA ARG A 203 10.60 -20.96 -23.00
C ARG A 203 9.32 -20.21 -22.62
N ARG A 204 9.12 -19.99 -21.31
CA ARG A 204 7.96 -19.28 -20.76
C ARG A 204 8.34 -18.50 -19.51
N PRO A 205 7.58 -17.45 -19.12
CA PRO A 205 7.76 -16.77 -17.86
C PRO A 205 7.66 -17.73 -16.67
N LEU A 206 8.40 -17.44 -15.59
CA LEU A 206 8.29 -18.20 -14.34
C LEU A 206 6.97 -17.92 -13.63
N LEU A 207 6.52 -16.66 -13.64
CA LEU A 207 5.23 -16.28 -13.09
C LEU A 207 4.11 -16.55 -14.09
N LYS A 208 2.95 -16.97 -13.59
CA LYS A 208 1.76 -17.18 -14.42
C LYS A 208 1.27 -15.88 -15.07
N ASN A 209 1.44 -14.75 -14.39
CA ASN A 209 1.09 -13.41 -14.87
C ASN A 209 2.16 -12.77 -15.78
N THR A 210 3.16 -13.53 -16.22
CA THR A 210 4.24 -13.07 -17.08
C THR A 210 5.25 -12.18 -16.33
N THR A 211 4.81 -11.10 -15.71
CA THR A 211 5.59 -10.12 -14.96
C THR A 211 5.21 -10.08 -13.48
N GLY A 212 6.09 -9.50 -12.68
CA GLY A 212 5.87 -9.29 -11.26
C GLY A 212 6.74 -8.18 -10.71
#